data_45d05637db0bbb7adb0a2a6bf71940f5
#
_entry.id   45d05637db0bbb7adb0a2a6bf71940f5
#
_cell.length_a   1.000
_cell.length_b   1.000
_cell.length_c   1.000
_cell.angle_alpha   90.00
_cell.angle_beta   90.00
_cell.angle_gamma   90.00
#
_symmetry.space_group_name_H-M   'P 1'
#
loop_
_entity.id
_entity.type
_entity.pdbx_description
1 polymer ?
#
loop_
_entity_poly.entity_id
_entity_poly.type
_entity_poly.pdbx_seq_one_letter_code
_entity_poly.pdbx_strand_id
1 'polypeptide(L)'
;MRVLSVSQINFFIKSLIEGDGRMRDIYARGEISNFTDHYRSGHLYFSLKDEKSVLKAVMFSSAARRLRFCPKEGMRVIVRGRVAVYEPGGQYQFYVEEMQPDGVGALSLAFEQLKEKLAAEGLFAEEHKRPIPPFPARIGVITSPMGAAVQDIRNILSRRWPAAEIVFCPVLVQGEDAAAQLTAAVKLMNAQKAADVIIIGRGGGSAEDLAAFNDETLARAVFASKIPVISAVGHETDFTICDFVADLRAPTPSAAAELAVPDREEMRAALAQLTRRLCGSVQAGLDDRRQMLDALASANVLQNPSAWLSPRRQALRNTVQSLTHSAERRILNEKNEL
;
A
#
# COMPACT_ATOMS: atom_id res chain seq x y z
N MET A 1 -73.27 22.23 22.90
CA MET A 1 -71.88 21.61 23.02
C MET A 1 -71.90 20.39 22.11
N ARG A 2 -70.83 20.31 21.25
CA ARG A 2 -70.64 19.10 20.38
C ARG A 2 -69.75 18.12 21.13
N VAL A 3 -70.29 16.98 21.54
CA VAL A 3 -69.47 15.93 22.18
C VAL A 3 -68.94 15.02 21.10
N LEU A 4 -67.58 14.99 20.98
CA LEU A 4 -66.90 14.13 20.02
C LEU A 4 -66.24 12.96 20.74
N SER A 5 -66.21 11.78 20.10
CA SER A 5 -65.39 10.68 20.59
C SER A 5 -63.89 10.90 20.34
N VAL A 6 -63.02 10.19 21.09
CA VAL A 6 -61.57 10.25 20.92
C VAL A 6 -61.16 9.92 19.48
N SER A 7 -61.80 8.89 18.90
CA SER A 7 -61.53 8.50 17.49
C SER A 7 -61.91 9.61 16.50
N GLN A 8 -63.02 10.34 16.75
CA GLN A 8 -63.40 11.46 15.90
C GLN A 8 -62.44 12.62 15.99
N ILE A 9 -61.85 12.87 17.18
CA ILE A 9 -60.80 13.89 17.36
C ILE A 9 -59.55 13.49 16.61
N ASN A 10 -59.06 12.24 16.77
CA ASN A 10 -57.88 11.75 16.08
C ASN A 10 -58.05 11.76 14.55
N PHE A 11 -59.21 11.37 14.06
CA PHE A 11 -59.54 11.45 12.64
C PHE A 11 -59.53 12.87 12.11
N PHE A 12 -60.04 13.83 12.88
CA PHE A 12 -60.02 15.25 12.49
C PHE A 12 -58.58 15.79 12.44
N ILE A 13 -57.75 15.48 13.44
CA ILE A 13 -56.32 15.88 13.45
C ILE A 13 -55.60 15.24 12.27
N LYS A 14 -55.86 13.97 11.99
CA LYS A 14 -55.29 13.28 10.82
C LYS A 14 -55.65 13.98 9.52
N SER A 15 -56.93 14.32 9.33
CA SER A 15 -57.40 14.99 8.11
C SER A 15 -56.78 16.38 7.92
N LEU A 16 -56.46 17.09 9.00
CA LEU A 16 -55.76 18.37 8.94
C LEU A 16 -54.28 18.21 8.54
N ILE A 17 -53.57 17.26 9.14
CA ILE A 17 -52.14 17.05 8.88
C ILE A 17 -51.93 16.43 7.50
N GLU A 18 -52.64 15.39 7.15
CA GLU A 18 -52.51 14.69 5.87
C GLU A 18 -53.12 15.45 4.69
N GLY A 19 -54.06 16.37 4.98
CA GLY A 19 -54.66 17.28 4.00
C GLY A 19 -53.72 18.43 3.55
N ASP A 20 -52.73 18.79 4.36
CA ASP A 20 -51.78 19.83 4.03
C ASP A 20 -50.66 19.28 3.12
N GLY A 21 -50.64 19.75 1.87
CA GLY A 21 -49.59 19.35 0.89
C GLY A 21 -48.15 19.62 1.34
N ARG A 22 -47.93 20.53 2.28
CA ARG A 22 -46.63 20.84 2.84
C ARG A 22 -46.08 19.74 3.74
N MET A 23 -46.93 18.82 4.21
CA MET A 23 -46.58 17.67 5.05
C MET A 23 -46.33 16.38 4.24
N ARG A 24 -46.45 16.50 2.92
CA ARG A 24 -46.11 15.42 1.96
C ARG A 24 -44.77 15.72 1.34
N ASP A 25 -43.89 14.77 1.18
CA ASP A 25 -42.61 14.92 0.53
C ASP A 25 -41.67 15.98 1.18
N ILE A 26 -41.38 15.78 2.47
CA ILE A 26 -40.57 16.67 3.27
C ILE A 26 -39.16 16.06 3.46
N TYR A 27 -38.16 16.91 3.47
CA TYR A 27 -36.82 16.56 3.94
C TYR A 27 -36.65 17.00 5.39
N ALA A 28 -36.29 16.07 6.26
CA ALA A 28 -35.97 16.33 7.66
C ALA A 28 -34.53 15.91 7.96
N ARG A 29 -33.82 16.78 8.69
CA ARG A 29 -32.47 16.48 9.17
C ARG A 29 -32.53 16.21 10.68
N GLY A 30 -31.82 15.19 11.14
CA GLY A 30 -31.76 14.88 12.56
C GLY A 30 -30.76 13.77 12.87
N GLU A 31 -30.55 13.57 14.17
CA GLU A 31 -29.78 12.45 14.68
C GLU A 31 -30.72 11.30 15.03
N ILE A 32 -30.32 10.08 14.63
CA ILE A 32 -31.06 8.86 14.98
C ILE A 32 -30.92 8.59 16.48
N SER A 33 -32.04 8.38 17.14
CA SER A 33 -32.09 7.94 18.53
C SER A 33 -33.19 6.89 18.73
N ASN A 34 -33.08 6.07 19.79
CA ASN A 34 -34.00 4.96 20.07
C ASN A 34 -34.20 4.02 18.87
N PHE A 35 -33.06 3.69 18.20
CA PHE A 35 -33.09 2.85 17.01
C PHE A 35 -33.44 1.40 17.32
N THR A 36 -34.44 0.87 16.62
CA THR A 36 -34.91 -0.53 16.75
C THR A 36 -35.12 -1.11 15.35
N ASP A 37 -34.34 -2.12 15.00
CA ASP A 37 -34.59 -2.95 13.83
C ASP A 37 -35.51 -4.10 14.23
N HIS A 38 -36.73 -4.10 13.70
CA HIS A 38 -37.72 -5.13 14.03
C HIS A 38 -37.54 -6.34 13.11
N TYR A 39 -36.72 -7.31 13.54
CA TYR A 39 -36.29 -8.49 12.79
C TYR A 39 -37.41 -9.23 12.05
N ARG A 40 -38.66 -9.36 12.66
CA ARG A 40 -39.78 -10.08 12.03
C ARG A 40 -40.42 -9.34 10.87
N SER A 41 -40.48 -8.02 10.90
CA SER A 41 -41.14 -7.20 9.87
C SER A 41 -40.17 -6.51 8.94
N GLY A 42 -38.90 -6.40 9.32
CA GLY A 42 -37.88 -5.63 8.61
C GLY A 42 -38.13 -4.12 8.59
N HIS A 43 -39.01 -3.64 9.49
CA HIS A 43 -39.27 -2.20 9.64
C HIS A 43 -38.27 -1.60 10.61
N LEU A 44 -37.80 -0.40 10.31
CA LEU A 44 -36.92 0.36 11.19
C LEU A 44 -37.77 1.38 11.96
N TYR A 45 -37.67 1.34 13.28
CA TYR A 45 -38.31 2.29 14.19
C TYR A 45 -37.20 3.10 14.86
N PHE A 46 -37.31 4.42 14.82
CA PHE A 46 -36.35 5.30 15.45
C PHE A 46 -36.98 6.66 15.75
N SER A 47 -36.25 7.50 16.43
CA SER A 47 -36.60 8.90 16.62
C SER A 47 -35.55 9.77 15.94
N LEU A 48 -35.99 10.79 15.22
CA LEU A 48 -35.13 11.87 14.75
C LEU A 48 -35.12 12.97 15.81
N LYS A 49 -33.95 13.31 16.32
CA LYS A 49 -33.80 14.40 17.27
C LYS A 49 -32.93 15.51 16.70
N ASP A 50 -33.23 16.75 17.04
CA ASP A 50 -32.37 17.90 16.92
C ASP A 50 -32.10 18.49 18.34
N GLU A 51 -31.53 19.70 18.39
CA GLU A 51 -31.21 20.36 19.67
C GLU A 51 -32.43 20.63 20.58
N LYS A 52 -33.67 20.67 20.01
CA LYS A 52 -34.86 21.16 20.70
C LYS A 52 -36.04 20.20 20.65
N SER A 53 -36.05 19.26 19.71
CA SER A 53 -37.23 18.47 19.39
C SER A 53 -36.88 17.02 19.05
N VAL A 54 -37.89 16.14 19.26
CA VAL A 54 -37.82 14.73 18.91
C VAL A 54 -39.08 14.35 18.13
N LEU A 55 -38.87 13.69 16.98
CA LEU A 55 -39.94 13.20 16.10
C LEU A 55 -39.80 11.70 15.91
N LYS A 56 -40.85 10.94 16.22
CA LYS A 56 -40.88 9.51 15.95
C LYS A 56 -40.89 9.24 14.46
N ALA A 57 -40.08 8.31 14.01
CA ALA A 57 -39.96 7.96 12.60
C ALA A 57 -40.08 6.45 12.38
N VAL A 58 -40.70 6.06 11.28
CA VAL A 58 -40.88 4.68 10.85
C VAL A 58 -40.45 4.56 9.40
N MET A 59 -39.57 3.61 9.11
CA MET A 59 -39.20 3.25 7.74
C MET A 59 -39.62 1.83 7.45
N PHE A 60 -40.52 1.65 6.48
CA PHE A 60 -41.04 0.32 6.13
C PHE A 60 -39.98 -0.52 5.42
N SER A 61 -40.11 -1.83 5.52
CA SER A 61 -39.16 -2.80 4.96
C SER A 61 -38.87 -2.61 3.46
N SER A 62 -39.87 -2.18 2.69
CA SER A 62 -39.72 -1.90 1.27
C SER A 62 -38.75 -0.74 0.97
N ALA A 63 -38.73 0.25 1.85
CA ALA A 63 -37.80 1.38 1.80
C ALA A 63 -36.46 1.01 2.46
N ALA A 64 -36.47 0.34 3.61
CA ALA A 64 -35.28 -0.08 4.34
C ALA A 64 -34.36 -0.99 3.52
N ARG A 65 -34.91 -1.89 2.70
CA ARG A 65 -34.12 -2.76 1.79
C ARG A 65 -33.38 -2.01 0.69
N ARG A 66 -33.75 -0.76 0.40
CA ARG A 66 -33.08 0.08 -0.62
C ARG A 66 -31.92 0.88 -0.05
N LEU A 67 -31.76 0.87 1.28
CA LEU A 67 -30.63 1.57 1.91
C LEU A 67 -29.30 0.93 1.52
N ARG A 68 -28.33 1.77 1.15
CA ARG A 68 -26.96 1.35 0.84
C ARG A 68 -26.03 1.37 2.05
N PHE A 69 -26.55 1.64 3.23
CA PHE A 69 -25.81 1.71 4.49
C PHE A 69 -26.68 1.17 5.64
N CYS A 70 -26.06 0.83 6.75
CA CYS A 70 -26.75 0.39 7.96
C CYS A 70 -26.93 1.58 8.90
N PRO A 71 -28.17 2.06 9.14
CA PRO A 71 -28.44 3.11 10.13
C PRO A 71 -28.08 2.63 11.53
N LYS A 72 -27.49 3.51 12.33
CA LYS A 72 -27.09 3.24 13.73
C LYS A 72 -27.53 4.37 14.65
N GLU A 73 -27.67 4.04 15.92
CA GLU A 73 -27.88 5.01 17.00
C GLU A 73 -26.80 6.11 16.95
N GLY A 74 -27.20 7.39 17.10
CA GLY A 74 -26.29 8.54 17.08
C GLY A 74 -25.91 9.05 15.69
N MET A 75 -26.33 8.37 14.61
CA MET A 75 -25.99 8.78 13.24
C MET A 75 -26.84 9.99 12.82
N ARG A 76 -26.21 11.03 12.26
CA ARG A 76 -26.91 12.13 11.61
C ARG A 76 -27.36 11.75 10.22
N VAL A 77 -28.64 12.00 9.92
CA VAL A 77 -29.27 11.62 8.65
C VAL A 77 -30.15 12.73 8.09
N ILE A 78 -30.28 12.74 6.77
CA ILE A 78 -31.34 13.46 6.06
C ILE A 78 -32.33 12.40 5.59
N VAL A 79 -33.58 12.55 5.98
CA VAL A 79 -34.67 11.64 5.60
C VAL A 79 -35.67 12.38 4.75
N ARG A 80 -36.19 11.70 3.74
CA ARG A 80 -37.31 12.18 2.90
C ARG A 80 -38.54 11.33 3.22
N GLY A 81 -39.69 11.97 3.32
CA GLY A 81 -40.92 11.28 3.62
C GLY A 81 -42.06 12.22 3.91
N ARG A 82 -43.04 11.74 4.68
CA ARG A 82 -44.25 12.46 5.04
C ARG A 82 -44.59 12.36 6.51
N VAL A 83 -45.26 13.36 7.05
CA VAL A 83 -45.85 13.29 8.37
C VAL A 83 -47.29 12.75 8.28
N ALA A 84 -47.59 11.75 9.08
CA ALA A 84 -48.96 11.20 9.19
C ALA A 84 -49.29 10.87 10.65
N VAL A 85 -50.56 10.70 10.94
CA VAL A 85 -51.05 10.40 12.29
C VAL A 85 -51.35 8.92 12.43
N TYR A 86 -50.74 8.31 13.44
CA TYR A 86 -51.08 6.95 13.88
C TYR A 86 -52.33 7.00 14.78
N GLU A 87 -53.48 6.74 14.18
CA GLU A 87 -54.77 6.91 14.83
C GLU A 87 -54.96 6.16 16.17
N PRO A 88 -54.53 4.86 16.27
CA PRO A 88 -54.70 4.12 17.51
C PRO A 88 -53.98 4.74 18.71
N GLY A 89 -52.83 5.37 18.46
CA GLY A 89 -52.01 6.02 19.50
C GLY A 89 -52.20 7.52 19.60
N GLY A 90 -52.93 8.17 18.68
CA GLY A 90 -53.07 9.62 18.64
C GLY A 90 -51.76 10.38 18.47
N GLN A 91 -50.73 9.76 17.82
CA GLN A 91 -49.41 10.32 17.71
C GLN A 91 -49.10 10.61 16.23
N TYR A 92 -48.44 11.74 15.96
CA TYR A 92 -47.90 12.00 14.65
C TYR A 92 -46.52 11.33 14.52
N GLN A 93 -46.21 10.81 13.34
CA GLN A 93 -44.96 10.10 13.02
C GLN A 93 -44.50 10.51 11.65
N PHE A 94 -43.19 10.43 11.43
CA PHE A 94 -42.57 10.63 10.13
C PHE A 94 -42.38 9.29 9.41
N TYR A 95 -43.08 9.12 8.32
CA TYR A 95 -42.95 7.93 7.47
C TYR A 95 -41.82 8.16 6.46
N VAL A 96 -40.68 7.49 6.70
CA VAL A 96 -39.47 7.67 5.90
C VAL A 96 -39.53 6.82 4.65
N GLU A 97 -39.35 7.44 3.50
CA GLU A 97 -39.27 6.80 2.18
C GLU A 97 -37.86 6.65 1.68
N GLU A 98 -36.98 7.65 1.99
CA GLU A 98 -35.57 7.66 1.68
C GLU A 98 -34.78 8.16 2.88
N MET A 99 -33.57 7.63 3.04
CA MET A 99 -32.63 8.06 4.08
C MET A 99 -31.23 8.08 3.52
N GLN A 100 -30.49 9.13 3.83
CA GLN A 100 -29.06 9.24 3.52
C GLN A 100 -28.31 9.81 4.72
N PRO A 101 -27.08 9.42 4.96
CA PRO A 101 -26.25 10.02 6.01
C PRO A 101 -26.06 11.53 5.76
N ASP A 102 -26.15 12.34 6.80
CA ASP A 102 -25.94 13.77 6.71
C ASP A 102 -24.43 14.06 6.65
N GLY A 103 -23.96 14.71 5.58
CA GLY A 103 -22.55 15.03 5.33
C GLY A 103 -21.78 13.96 4.55
N VAL A 104 -22.06 12.68 4.69
CA VAL A 104 -21.33 11.58 4.04
C VAL A 104 -21.75 11.38 2.58
N GLY A 105 -23.04 11.59 2.26
CA GLY A 105 -23.56 11.34 0.90
C GLY A 105 -23.01 12.33 -0.15
N ALA A 106 -22.85 13.59 0.19
CA ALA A 106 -22.31 14.59 -0.73
C ALA A 106 -20.80 14.38 -0.98
N LEU A 107 -20.04 14.05 0.09
CA LEU A 107 -18.62 13.74 0.00
C LEU A 107 -18.37 12.44 -0.78
N SER A 108 -19.20 11.41 -0.57
CA SER A 108 -19.09 10.14 -1.30
C SER A 108 -19.40 10.31 -2.80
N LEU A 109 -20.43 11.10 -3.14
CA LEU A 109 -20.76 11.38 -4.54
C LEU A 109 -19.64 12.20 -5.23
N ALA A 110 -19.13 13.21 -4.55
CA ALA A 110 -18.03 14.03 -5.05
C ALA A 110 -16.75 13.18 -5.24
N PHE A 111 -16.46 12.27 -4.32
CA PHE A 111 -15.36 11.31 -4.42
C PHE A 111 -15.49 10.41 -5.66
N GLU A 112 -16.66 9.78 -5.87
CA GLU A 112 -16.85 8.90 -7.03
C GLU A 112 -16.77 9.68 -8.36
N GLN A 113 -17.37 10.86 -8.44
CA GLN A 113 -17.28 11.72 -9.62
C GLN A 113 -15.83 12.14 -9.92
N LEU A 114 -15.07 12.52 -8.89
CA LEU A 114 -13.66 12.88 -9.05
C LEU A 114 -12.81 11.67 -9.45
N LYS A 115 -13.06 10.52 -8.85
CA LYS A 115 -12.40 9.26 -9.18
C LYS A 115 -12.64 8.87 -10.65
N GLU A 116 -13.89 8.90 -11.13
CA GLU A 116 -14.21 8.63 -12.53
C GLU A 116 -13.51 9.62 -13.49
N LYS A 117 -13.54 10.90 -13.16
CA LYS A 117 -12.86 11.94 -13.93
C LYS A 117 -11.37 11.68 -14.07
N LEU A 118 -10.67 11.47 -12.95
CA LEU A 118 -9.22 11.29 -12.94
C LEU A 118 -8.81 9.93 -13.54
N ALA A 119 -9.65 8.90 -13.39
CA ALA A 119 -9.45 7.62 -14.06
C ALA A 119 -9.56 7.75 -15.59
N ALA A 120 -10.55 8.49 -16.09
CA ALA A 120 -10.71 8.77 -17.51
C ALA A 120 -9.53 9.57 -18.10
N GLU A 121 -8.91 10.44 -17.30
CA GLU A 121 -7.69 11.15 -17.65
C GLU A 121 -6.42 10.29 -17.55
N GLY A 122 -6.50 9.05 -17.03
CA GLY A 122 -5.38 8.11 -16.93
C GLY A 122 -4.43 8.34 -15.75
N LEU A 123 -4.80 9.17 -14.75
CA LEU A 123 -3.91 9.45 -13.62
C LEU A 123 -3.63 8.24 -12.72
N PHE A 124 -4.41 7.19 -12.82
CA PHE A 124 -4.27 5.97 -12.00
C PHE A 124 -3.55 4.83 -12.75
N ALA A 125 -3.10 5.07 -13.99
CA ALA A 125 -2.46 4.04 -14.80
C ALA A 125 -1.12 3.59 -14.19
N GLU A 126 -0.93 2.28 -14.09
CA GLU A 126 0.29 1.67 -13.54
C GLU A 126 1.57 2.09 -14.29
N GLU A 127 1.43 2.44 -15.57
CA GLU A 127 2.54 2.87 -16.43
C GLU A 127 3.19 4.18 -15.96
N HIS A 128 2.45 5.00 -15.23
CA HIS A 128 2.95 6.27 -14.68
C HIS A 128 3.59 6.12 -13.30
N LYS A 129 3.37 4.98 -12.62
CA LYS A 129 3.90 4.74 -11.29
C LYS A 129 5.39 4.47 -11.31
N ARG A 130 6.10 5.18 -10.46
CA ARG A 130 7.55 5.10 -10.35
C ARG A 130 7.94 4.04 -9.33
N PRO A 131 9.01 3.27 -9.59
CA PRO A 131 9.55 2.36 -8.60
C PRO A 131 10.12 3.14 -7.41
N ILE A 132 9.90 2.62 -6.22
CA ILE A 132 10.53 3.15 -4.99
C ILE A 132 12.02 2.83 -5.03
N PRO A 133 12.92 3.79 -4.78
CA PRO A 133 14.35 3.54 -4.78
C PRO A 133 14.72 2.53 -3.69
N PRO A 134 15.54 1.50 -4.02
CA PRO A 134 15.87 0.44 -3.05
C PRO A 134 16.72 0.93 -1.87
N PHE A 135 17.46 2.03 -2.03
CA PHE A 135 18.36 2.59 -1.02
C PHE A 135 18.23 4.12 -0.99
N PRO A 136 17.13 4.66 -0.47
CA PRO A 136 16.97 6.10 -0.39
C PRO A 136 17.96 6.69 0.63
N ALA A 137 18.62 7.77 0.25
CA ALA A 137 19.47 8.54 1.16
C ALA A 137 18.66 9.57 1.94
N ARG A 138 17.59 10.11 1.33
CA ARG A 138 16.71 11.12 1.94
C ARG A 138 15.25 10.74 1.76
N ILE A 139 14.51 10.76 2.86
CA ILE A 139 13.09 10.41 2.90
C ILE A 139 12.28 11.63 3.31
N GLY A 140 11.48 12.13 2.39
CA GLY A 140 10.54 13.22 2.64
C GLY A 140 9.32 12.71 3.43
N VAL A 141 8.98 13.35 4.53
CA VAL A 141 7.80 13.00 5.33
C VAL A 141 6.88 14.21 5.40
N ILE A 142 5.71 14.11 4.79
CA ILE A 142 4.67 15.15 4.76
C ILE A 142 3.52 14.67 5.65
N THR A 143 3.42 15.21 6.86
CA THR A 143 2.39 14.87 7.85
C THR A 143 2.27 15.93 8.93
N SER A 144 1.30 15.75 9.83
CA SER A 144 1.11 16.64 10.98
C SER A 144 2.28 16.52 11.99
N PRO A 145 2.78 17.62 12.52
CA PRO A 145 3.86 17.62 13.52
C PRO A 145 3.47 17.02 14.86
N MET A 146 2.19 17.03 15.22
CA MET A 146 1.68 16.59 16.52
C MET A 146 1.04 15.20 16.47
N GLY A 147 1.04 14.51 15.34
CA GLY A 147 0.40 13.20 15.15
C GLY A 147 1.28 12.02 15.56
N ALA A 148 0.66 10.90 15.92
CA ALA A 148 1.36 9.62 16.15
C ALA A 148 2.13 9.17 14.90
N ALA A 149 1.62 9.47 13.71
CA ALA A 149 2.20 9.07 12.42
C ALA A 149 3.68 9.50 12.26
N VAL A 150 4.04 10.73 12.64
CA VAL A 150 5.43 11.19 12.53
C VAL A 150 6.37 10.41 13.45
N GLN A 151 5.90 10.07 14.66
CA GLN A 151 6.69 9.30 15.62
C GLN A 151 6.88 7.86 15.15
N ASP A 152 5.82 7.24 14.61
CA ASP A 152 5.86 5.88 14.09
C ASP A 152 6.82 5.78 12.90
N ILE A 153 6.70 6.68 11.93
CA ILE A 153 7.62 6.75 10.78
C ILE A 153 9.06 6.91 11.26
N ARG A 154 9.32 7.86 12.17
CA ARG A 154 10.67 8.11 12.69
C ARG A 154 11.25 6.90 13.40
N ASN A 155 10.47 6.24 14.26
CA ASN A 155 10.89 5.07 15.02
C ASN A 155 11.25 3.90 14.09
N ILE A 156 10.46 3.66 13.05
CA ILE A 156 10.71 2.59 12.09
C ILE A 156 11.92 2.90 11.24
N LEU A 157 12.02 4.09 10.66
CA LEU A 157 13.15 4.46 9.83
C LEU A 157 14.47 4.45 10.59
N SER A 158 14.51 4.98 11.82
CA SER A 158 15.72 4.98 12.66
C SER A 158 16.20 3.59 13.03
N ARG A 159 15.27 2.64 13.22
CA ARG A 159 15.60 1.24 13.50
C ARG A 159 16.00 0.48 12.25
N ARG A 160 15.23 0.62 11.17
CA ARG A 160 15.32 -0.20 9.96
C ARG A 160 16.40 0.29 8.99
N TRP A 161 16.53 1.61 8.84
CA TRP A 161 17.50 2.23 7.92
C TRP A 161 18.08 3.55 8.45
N PRO A 162 18.93 3.51 9.49
CA PRO A 162 19.48 4.73 10.11
C PRO A 162 20.41 5.54 9.21
N ALA A 163 20.75 5.02 8.01
CA ALA A 163 21.59 5.72 7.05
C ALA A 163 20.82 6.79 6.26
N ALA A 164 19.47 6.76 6.24
CA ALA A 164 18.67 7.77 5.56
C ALA A 164 18.42 9.00 6.44
N GLU A 165 18.50 10.16 5.82
CA GLU A 165 18.08 11.43 6.41
C GLU A 165 16.56 11.60 6.25
N ILE A 166 15.88 12.04 7.31
CA ILE A 166 14.45 12.34 7.28
C ILE A 166 14.26 13.83 7.06
N VAL A 167 13.69 14.19 5.91
CA VAL A 167 13.32 15.57 5.58
C VAL A 167 11.85 15.78 5.93
N PHE A 168 11.59 16.38 7.08
CA PHE A 168 10.24 16.56 7.58
C PHE A 168 9.62 17.87 7.08
N CYS A 169 8.43 17.79 6.49
CA CYS A 169 7.63 18.93 6.08
C CYS A 169 6.30 18.94 6.88
N PRO A 170 6.19 19.77 7.92
CA PRO A 170 4.99 19.84 8.75
C PRO A 170 3.85 20.52 7.98
N VAL A 171 2.69 19.86 7.93
CA VAL A 171 1.48 20.36 7.29
C VAL A 171 0.24 19.99 8.10
N LEU A 172 -0.86 20.71 7.85
CA LEU A 172 -2.17 20.24 8.30
C LEU A 172 -2.60 19.06 7.44
N VAL A 173 -3.16 18.03 8.09
CA VAL A 173 -3.66 16.81 7.43
C VAL A 173 -5.18 16.69 7.50
N GLN A 174 -5.86 17.68 8.07
CA GLN A 174 -7.30 17.79 8.20
C GLN A 174 -7.72 19.26 8.25
N GLY A 175 -8.99 19.57 7.93
CA GLY A 175 -9.52 20.94 7.81
C GLY A 175 -9.41 21.50 6.40
N GLU A 176 -10.00 22.67 6.19
CA GLU A 176 -10.18 23.30 4.87
C GLU A 176 -8.84 23.63 4.17
N ASP A 177 -7.81 24.03 4.91
CA ASP A 177 -6.51 24.41 4.35
C ASP A 177 -5.56 23.22 4.12
N ALA A 178 -5.92 22.02 4.56
CA ALA A 178 -5.03 20.86 4.52
C ALA A 178 -4.64 20.46 3.10
N ALA A 179 -5.59 20.43 2.16
CA ALA A 179 -5.32 20.09 0.76
C ALA A 179 -4.33 21.06 0.09
N ALA A 180 -4.48 22.36 0.37
CA ALA A 180 -3.59 23.39 -0.16
C ALA A 180 -2.16 23.23 0.42
N GLN A 181 -2.03 22.99 1.73
CA GLN A 181 -0.73 22.79 2.38
C GLN A 181 -0.04 21.51 1.91
N LEU A 182 -0.77 20.39 1.78
CA LEU A 182 -0.25 19.13 1.23
C LEU A 182 0.26 19.34 -0.19
N THR A 183 -0.53 20.02 -1.04
CA THR A 183 -0.15 20.34 -2.42
C THR A 183 1.13 21.19 -2.48
N ALA A 184 1.21 22.22 -1.65
CA ALA A 184 2.39 23.07 -1.56
C ALA A 184 3.63 22.31 -1.09
N ALA A 185 3.47 21.42 -0.11
CA ALA A 185 4.56 20.58 0.41
C ALA A 185 5.12 19.62 -0.66
N VAL A 186 4.24 18.95 -1.42
CA VAL A 186 4.68 18.07 -2.54
C VAL A 186 5.45 18.89 -3.58
N LYS A 187 4.94 20.05 -3.97
CA LYS A 187 5.63 20.95 -4.94
C LYS A 187 6.97 21.44 -4.40
N LEU A 188 7.05 21.82 -3.13
CA LEU A 188 8.28 22.27 -2.48
C LEU A 188 9.36 21.20 -2.47
N MET A 189 9.01 19.96 -2.03
CA MET A 189 9.90 18.81 -2.02
C MET A 189 10.48 18.54 -3.43
N ASN A 190 9.63 18.63 -4.46
CA ASN A 190 10.05 18.43 -5.85
C ASN A 190 10.95 19.57 -6.36
N ALA A 191 10.61 20.82 -6.07
CA ALA A 191 11.40 21.99 -6.52
C ALA A 191 12.81 21.98 -5.92
N GLN A 192 12.93 21.59 -4.66
CA GLN A 192 14.20 21.52 -3.96
C GLN A 192 14.94 20.19 -4.16
N LYS A 193 14.31 19.20 -4.80
CA LYS A 193 14.81 17.81 -4.86
C LYS A 193 15.24 17.32 -3.48
N ALA A 194 14.38 17.59 -2.50
CA ALA A 194 14.72 17.43 -1.09
C ALA A 194 14.79 15.97 -0.63
N ALA A 195 14.17 15.04 -1.36
CA ALA A 195 14.08 13.64 -0.98
C ALA A 195 14.18 12.72 -2.21
N ASP A 196 14.49 11.45 -1.97
CA ASP A 196 14.51 10.39 -2.97
C ASP A 196 13.18 9.64 -3.04
N VAL A 197 12.41 9.69 -1.94
CA VAL A 197 11.04 9.18 -1.82
C VAL A 197 10.26 10.07 -0.85
N ILE A 198 8.98 10.28 -1.11
CA ILE A 198 8.08 11.07 -0.25
C ILE A 198 7.04 10.15 0.36
N ILE A 199 6.84 10.23 1.67
CA ILE A 199 5.74 9.61 2.40
C ILE A 199 4.73 10.70 2.73
N ILE A 200 3.49 10.56 2.24
CA ILE A 200 2.35 11.38 2.62
C ILE A 200 1.45 10.54 3.51
N GLY A 201 1.22 10.97 4.73
CA GLY A 201 0.44 10.16 5.65
C GLY A 201 -0.28 10.97 6.71
N ARG A 202 -1.26 10.31 7.33
CA ARG A 202 -1.93 10.82 8.53
C ARG A 202 -2.08 9.72 9.57
N GLY A 203 -2.23 10.11 10.82
CA GLY A 203 -2.69 9.21 11.89
C GLY A 203 -4.18 8.87 11.73
N GLY A 204 -4.72 8.05 12.60
CA GLY A 204 -6.15 7.71 12.63
C GLY A 204 -7.06 8.93 12.75
N GLY A 205 -8.31 8.81 12.32
CA GLY A 205 -9.33 9.86 12.36
C GLY A 205 -10.60 9.40 11.62
N SER A 206 -11.61 10.27 11.53
CA SER A 206 -12.87 9.99 10.88
C SER A 206 -12.75 10.05 9.33
N ALA A 207 -13.76 9.51 8.63
CA ALA A 207 -13.86 9.58 7.17
C ALA A 207 -13.90 11.05 6.64
N GLU A 208 -14.45 11.97 7.43
CA GLU A 208 -14.50 13.40 7.10
C GLU A 208 -13.11 14.01 7.05
N ASP A 209 -12.20 13.54 7.89
CA ASP A 209 -10.81 13.99 7.92
C ASP A 209 -10.01 13.52 6.69
N LEU A 210 -10.50 12.53 5.93
CA LEU A 210 -9.89 12.06 4.68
C LEU A 210 -10.19 12.97 3.49
N ALA A 211 -11.13 13.91 3.63
CA ALA A 211 -11.55 14.78 2.54
C ALA A 211 -10.40 15.59 1.92
N ALA A 212 -9.40 15.99 2.71
CA ALA A 212 -8.23 16.72 2.23
C ALA A 212 -7.37 15.90 1.23
N PHE A 213 -7.41 14.56 1.31
CA PHE A 213 -6.68 13.66 0.41
C PHE A 213 -7.52 13.25 -0.83
N ASN A 214 -8.76 13.72 -0.89
CA ASN A 214 -9.66 13.58 -2.04
C ASN A 214 -9.73 14.85 -2.89
N ASP A 215 -8.73 15.73 -2.78
CA ASP A 215 -8.65 16.97 -3.53
C ASP A 215 -7.96 16.79 -4.89
N GLU A 216 -8.55 17.38 -5.94
CA GLU A 216 -8.02 17.27 -7.31
C GLU A 216 -6.65 17.93 -7.46
N THR A 217 -6.40 19.05 -6.76
CA THR A 217 -5.13 19.78 -6.88
C THR A 217 -3.99 19.02 -6.25
N LEU A 218 -4.26 18.32 -5.13
CA LEU A 218 -3.31 17.40 -4.49
C LEU A 218 -3.03 16.19 -5.40
N ALA A 219 -4.08 15.58 -5.95
CA ALA A 219 -3.93 14.43 -6.86
C ALA A 219 -3.04 14.79 -8.06
N ARG A 220 -3.27 15.94 -8.69
CA ARG A 220 -2.46 16.42 -9.81
C ARG A 220 -1.03 16.76 -9.39
N ALA A 221 -0.80 17.25 -8.18
CA ALA A 221 0.54 17.51 -7.67
C ALA A 221 1.33 16.23 -7.40
N VAL A 222 0.67 15.19 -6.88
CA VAL A 222 1.25 13.85 -6.67
C VAL A 222 1.60 13.22 -8.01
N PHE A 223 0.69 13.27 -8.99
CA PHE A 223 0.94 12.76 -10.34
C PHE A 223 2.12 13.45 -11.03
N ALA A 224 2.21 14.77 -10.92
CA ALA A 224 3.29 15.57 -11.51
C ALA A 224 4.62 15.47 -10.73
N SER A 225 4.64 14.82 -9.58
CA SER A 225 5.84 14.64 -8.77
C SER A 225 6.90 13.88 -9.58
N LYS A 226 8.15 14.31 -9.50
CA LYS A 226 9.31 13.59 -10.05
C LYS A 226 9.91 12.63 -9.04
N ILE A 227 9.61 12.84 -7.77
CA ILE A 227 10.02 12.01 -6.64
C ILE A 227 8.90 11.00 -6.40
N PRO A 228 9.17 9.69 -6.28
CA PRO A 228 8.16 8.68 -5.96
C PRO A 228 7.43 9.01 -4.67
N VAL A 229 6.12 8.80 -4.65
CA VAL A 229 5.25 9.14 -3.51
C VAL A 229 4.60 7.86 -2.97
N ILE A 230 4.75 7.65 -1.67
CA ILE A 230 4.03 6.61 -0.91
C ILE A 230 2.88 7.30 -0.16
N SER A 231 1.66 6.88 -0.43
CA SER A 231 0.48 7.32 0.32
C SER A 231 0.21 6.37 1.49
N ALA A 232 0.04 6.94 2.67
CA ALA A 232 -0.26 6.23 3.93
C ALA A 232 -1.41 6.93 4.66
N VAL A 233 -2.53 7.09 3.97
CA VAL A 233 -3.66 7.89 4.41
C VAL A 233 -4.81 7.02 4.88
N GLY A 234 -5.24 6.07 4.06
CA GLY A 234 -6.38 5.20 4.31
C GLY A 234 -5.98 3.87 4.93
N HIS A 235 -6.84 3.33 5.83
CA HIS A 235 -6.75 1.96 6.30
C HIS A 235 -7.15 0.97 5.19
N GLU A 236 -7.14 -0.33 5.45
CA GLU A 236 -7.41 -1.37 4.44
C GLU A 236 -8.70 -1.15 3.64
N THR A 237 -9.74 -0.61 4.27
CA THR A 237 -11.08 -0.38 3.68
C THR A 237 -11.28 1.01 3.08
N ASP A 238 -10.48 2.00 3.47
CA ASP A 238 -10.72 3.40 3.15
C ASP A 238 -9.70 3.90 2.13
N PHE A 239 -10.12 4.00 0.88
CA PHE A 239 -9.28 4.51 -0.21
C PHE A 239 -9.53 6.00 -0.43
N THR A 240 -8.45 6.74 -0.62
CA THR A 240 -8.50 8.14 -1.05
C THR A 240 -8.03 8.31 -2.49
N ILE A 241 -8.35 9.45 -3.12
CA ILE A 241 -7.84 9.79 -4.46
C ILE A 241 -6.30 9.82 -4.45
N CYS A 242 -5.70 10.30 -3.36
CA CYS A 242 -4.25 10.30 -3.19
C CYS A 242 -3.66 8.88 -3.25
N ASP A 243 -4.35 7.87 -2.69
CA ASP A 243 -3.90 6.48 -2.71
C ASP A 243 -3.91 5.89 -4.13
N PHE A 244 -4.88 6.29 -4.98
CA PHE A 244 -4.93 5.83 -6.37
C PHE A 244 -3.83 6.43 -7.23
N VAL A 245 -3.50 7.70 -7.00
CA VAL A 245 -2.52 8.45 -7.81
C VAL A 245 -1.09 8.19 -7.34
N ALA A 246 -0.86 7.89 -6.08
CA ALA A 246 0.47 7.63 -5.53
C ALA A 246 1.15 6.44 -6.21
N ASP A 247 2.47 6.46 -6.26
CA ASP A 247 3.29 5.39 -6.84
C ASP A 247 3.15 4.09 -6.03
N LEU A 248 2.99 4.21 -4.71
CA LEU A 248 2.75 3.08 -3.82
C LEU A 248 1.76 3.47 -2.72
N ARG A 249 0.86 2.56 -2.38
CA ARG A 249 -0.04 2.70 -1.24
C ARG A 249 0.42 1.84 -0.07
N ALA A 250 0.36 2.41 1.12
CA ALA A 250 0.56 1.70 2.37
C ALA A 250 -0.67 1.84 3.28
N PRO A 251 -1.08 0.79 4.00
CA PRO A 251 -2.27 0.84 4.86
C PRO A 251 -2.08 1.67 6.13
N THR A 252 -0.85 1.97 6.50
CA THR A 252 -0.51 2.77 7.69
C THR A 252 0.79 3.56 7.46
N PRO A 253 1.02 4.65 8.22
CA PRO A 253 2.29 5.37 8.20
C PRO A 253 3.48 4.49 8.54
N SER A 254 3.29 3.53 9.45
CA SER A 254 4.30 2.53 9.82
C SER A 254 4.67 1.63 8.63
N ALA A 255 3.67 1.09 7.94
CA ALA A 255 3.89 0.27 6.74
C ALA A 255 4.57 1.07 5.61
N ALA A 256 4.21 2.36 5.45
CA ALA A 256 4.87 3.22 4.48
C ALA A 256 6.37 3.39 4.76
N ALA A 257 6.72 3.57 6.03
CA ALA A 257 8.12 3.64 6.43
C ALA A 257 8.88 2.33 6.18
N GLU A 258 8.24 1.18 6.37
CA GLU A 258 8.82 -0.13 6.05
C GLU A 258 9.02 -0.34 4.55
N LEU A 259 8.02 0.04 3.74
CA LEU A 259 8.07 -0.07 2.29
C LEU A 259 9.07 0.91 1.63
N ALA A 260 9.33 2.04 2.29
CA ALA A 260 10.25 3.05 1.80
C ALA A 260 11.73 2.64 1.87
N VAL A 261 12.09 1.70 2.74
CA VAL A 261 13.49 1.35 3.01
C VAL A 261 13.69 -0.17 3.13
N PRO A 262 14.89 -0.68 2.80
CA PRO A 262 15.23 -2.08 3.02
C PRO A 262 15.40 -2.39 4.51
N ASP A 263 15.43 -3.68 4.85
CA ASP A 263 15.77 -4.11 6.20
C ASP A 263 17.28 -4.21 6.37
N ARG A 264 17.82 -3.47 7.34
CA ARG A 264 19.25 -3.45 7.64
C ARG A 264 19.79 -4.83 8.02
N GLU A 265 19.04 -5.61 8.79
CA GLU A 265 19.51 -6.91 9.24
C GLU A 265 19.50 -7.93 8.11
N GLU A 266 18.51 -7.89 7.22
CA GLU A 266 18.50 -8.69 6.00
C GLU A 266 19.69 -8.35 5.09
N MET A 267 19.98 -7.05 4.90
CA MET A 267 21.12 -6.61 4.11
C MET A 267 22.47 -7.05 4.71
N ARG A 268 22.60 -6.99 6.05
CA ARG A 268 23.79 -7.49 6.74
C ARG A 268 23.97 -8.99 6.58
N ALA A 269 22.88 -9.75 6.70
CA ALA A 269 22.90 -11.20 6.50
C ALA A 269 23.30 -11.55 5.06
N ALA A 270 22.76 -10.85 4.07
CA ALA A 270 23.10 -11.03 2.66
C ALA A 270 24.58 -10.72 2.40
N LEU A 271 25.11 -9.61 2.92
CA LEU A 271 26.53 -9.25 2.82
C LEU A 271 27.42 -10.31 3.47
N ALA A 272 27.08 -10.78 4.67
CA ALA A 272 27.84 -11.83 5.36
C ALA A 272 27.84 -13.15 4.57
N GLN A 273 26.72 -13.49 3.92
CA GLN A 273 26.62 -14.65 3.06
C GLN A 273 27.51 -14.50 1.80
N LEU A 274 27.45 -13.35 1.14
CA LEU A 274 28.29 -13.08 -0.04
C LEU A 274 29.78 -13.12 0.32
N THR A 275 30.16 -12.53 1.45
CA THR A 275 31.55 -12.55 1.95
C THR A 275 32.01 -13.98 2.20
N ARG A 276 31.19 -14.82 2.86
CA ARG A 276 31.50 -16.23 3.08
C ARG A 276 31.67 -17.01 1.78
N ARG A 277 30.79 -16.78 0.79
CA ARG A 277 30.88 -17.42 -0.53
C ARG A 277 32.16 -17.01 -1.26
N LEU A 278 32.49 -15.71 -1.24
CA LEU A 278 33.71 -15.20 -1.84
C LEU A 278 34.97 -15.83 -1.21
N CYS A 279 35.07 -15.79 0.12
CA CYS A 279 36.21 -16.41 0.84
C CYS A 279 36.32 -17.91 0.56
N GLY A 280 35.18 -18.63 0.57
CA GLY A 280 35.16 -20.07 0.25
C GLY A 280 35.61 -20.36 -1.18
N SER A 281 35.16 -19.57 -2.15
CA SER A 281 35.57 -19.75 -3.55
C SER A 281 37.06 -19.48 -3.76
N VAL A 282 37.61 -18.41 -3.13
CA VAL A 282 39.04 -18.12 -3.17
C VAL A 282 39.84 -19.24 -2.50
N GLN A 283 39.41 -19.70 -1.31
CA GLN A 283 40.10 -20.77 -0.60
C GLN A 283 40.10 -22.07 -1.40
N ALA A 284 38.96 -22.49 -1.97
CA ALA A 284 38.88 -23.67 -2.83
C ALA A 284 39.83 -23.55 -4.03
N GLY A 285 39.84 -22.39 -4.70
CA GLY A 285 40.76 -22.18 -5.83
C GLY A 285 42.25 -22.18 -5.44
N LEU A 286 42.59 -21.77 -4.21
CA LEU A 286 43.94 -21.88 -3.69
C LEU A 286 44.31 -23.35 -3.35
N ASP A 287 43.38 -24.08 -2.76
CA ASP A 287 43.62 -25.49 -2.38
C ASP A 287 43.72 -26.38 -3.63
N ASP A 288 42.93 -26.15 -4.66
CA ASP A 288 43.09 -26.82 -5.95
C ASP A 288 44.46 -26.56 -6.57
N ARG A 289 44.93 -25.32 -6.54
CA ARG A 289 46.24 -24.97 -7.06
C ARG A 289 47.39 -25.57 -6.23
N ARG A 290 47.25 -25.65 -4.90
CA ARG A 290 48.19 -26.31 -4.02
C ARG A 290 48.27 -27.81 -4.31
N GLN A 291 47.10 -28.47 -4.43
CA GLN A 291 47.06 -29.87 -4.80
C GLN A 291 47.70 -30.17 -6.15
N MET A 292 47.47 -29.28 -7.15
CA MET A 292 48.09 -29.41 -8.44
C MET A 292 49.61 -29.23 -8.36
N LEU A 293 50.08 -28.27 -7.55
CA LEU A 293 51.49 -28.05 -7.31
C LEU A 293 52.15 -29.28 -6.62
N ASP A 294 51.50 -29.82 -5.59
CA ASP A 294 51.97 -30.98 -4.86
C ASP A 294 51.99 -32.23 -5.76
N ALA A 295 50.97 -32.42 -6.60
CA ALA A 295 50.96 -33.47 -7.61
C ALA A 295 52.09 -33.36 -8.62
N LEU A 296 52.36 -32.14 -9.11
CA LEU A 296 53.51 -31.89 -10.01
C LEU A 296 54.84 -32.09 -9.30
N ALA A 297 54.98 -31.60 -8.08
CA ALA A 297 56.22 -31.76 -7.29
C ALA A 297 56.51 -33.22 -6.91
N SER A 298 55.48 -34.02 -6.70
CA SER A 298 55.57 -35.44 -6.40
C SER A 298 55.71 -36.33 -7.65
N ALA A 299 55.54 -35.76 -8.83
CA ALA A 299 55.68 -36.51 -10.08
C ALA A 299 57.08 -37.11 -10.21
N ASN A 300 57.15 -38.41 -10.47
CA ASN A 300 58.41 -39.19 -10.51
C ASN A 300 59.46 -38.60 -11.48
N VAL A 301 58.98 -37.91 -12.52
CA VAL A 301 59.84 -37.22 -13.51
C VAL A 301 60.61 -36.05 -12.90
N LEU A 302 59.99 -35.34 -11.96
CA LEU A 302 60.64 -34.15 -11.30
C LEU A 302 61.49 -34.60 -10.09
N GLN A 303 61.07 -35.65 -9.36
CA GLN A 303 61.82 -36.17 -8.21
C GLN A 303 63.06 -36.98 -8.61
N ASN A 304 62.98 -37.73 -9.71
CA ASN A 304 64.12 -38.51 -10.19
C ASN A 304 64.23 -38.48 -11.73
N PRO A 305 64.66 -37.36 -12.31
CA PRO A 305 64.76 -37.18 -13.76
C PRO A 305 65.68 -38.21 -14.41
N SER A 306 66.74 -38.61 -13.70
CA SER A 306 67.68 -39.61 -14.17
C SER A 306 67.05 -41.03 -14.33
N ALA A 307 66.20 -41.43 -13.39
CA ALA A 307 65.49 -42.70 -13.50
C ALA A 307 64.48 -42.70 -14.67
N TRP A 308 63.84 -41.57 -14.95
CA TRP A 308 62.91 -41.42 -16.08
C TRP A 308 63.62 -41.41 -17.43
N LEU A 309 64.83 -40.84 -17.50
CA LEU A 309 65.66 -40.77 -18.73
C LEU A 309 66.42 -42.07 -19.00
N SER A 310 66.74 -42.87 -17.98
CA SER A 310 67.54 -44.06 -18.11
C SER A 310 66.99 -45.13 -19.08
N PRO A 311 65.69 -45.48 -19.10
CA PRO A 311 65.15 -46.43 -20.08
C PRO A 311 65.25 -45.89 -21.53
N ARG A 312 65.04 -44.61 -21.71
CA ARG A 312 65.15 -43.99 -23.03
C ARG A 312 66.56 -43.92 -23.53
N ARG A 313 67.50 -43.63 -22.68
CA ARG A 313 68.95 -43.72 -23.01
C ARG A 313 69.40 -45.13 -23.34
N GLN A 314 68.84 -46.12 -22.61
CA GLN A 314 69.14 -47.56 -22.88
C GLN A 314 68.54 -47.98 -24.22
N ALA A 315 67.30 -47.62 -24.53
CA ALA A 315 66.68 -47.88 -25.81
C ALA A 315 67.48 -47.29 -26.99
N LEU A 316 67.93 -46.02 -26.82
CA LEU A 316 68.76 -45.36 -27.82
C LEU A 316 70.10 -46.12 -28.03
N ARG A 317 70.81 -46.52 -26.95
CA ARG A 317 72.00 -47.32 -27.04
C ARG A 317 71.79 -48.64 -27.76
N ASN A 318 70.71 -49.36 -27.43
CA ASN A 318 70.36 -50.63 -28.10
C ASN A 318 70.12 -50.41 -29.60
N THR A 319 69.43 -49.34 -29.96
CA THR A 319 69.19 -49.00 -31.38
C THR A 319 70.46 -48.69 -32.11
N VAL A 320 71.35 -47.89 -31.49
CA VAL A 320 72.65 -47.57 -32.05
C VAL A 320 73.52 -48.82 -32.26
N GLN A 321 73.60 -49.71 -31.23
CA GLN A 321 74.30 -51.00 -31.33
C GLN A 321 73.72 -51.90 -32.45
N SER A 322 72.40 -52.01 -32.57
CA SER A 322 71.74 -52.77 -33.64
C SER A 322 72.11 -52.22 -35.04
N LEU A 323 72.07 -50.92 -35.19
CA LEU A 323 72.52 -50.24 -36.44
C LEU A 323 73.93 -50.51 -36.76
N THR A 324 74.84 -50.38 -35.76
CA THR A 324 76.29 -50.65 -35.95
C THR A 324 76.50 -52.14 -36.38
N HIS A 325 75.93 -53.07 -35.68
CA HIS A 325 76.01 -54.48 -36.04
C HIS A 325 75.38 -54.80 -37.42
N SER A 326 74.32 -54.17 -37.79
CA SER A 326 73.74 -54.33 -39.14
C SER A 326 74.63 -53.77 -40.23
N ALA A 327 75.29 -52.64 -39.99
CA ALA A 327 76.27 -52.03 -40.90
C ALA A 327 77.53 -52.92 -41.04
N GLU A 328 78.07 -53.39 -39.93
CA GLU A 328 79.24 -54.31 -39.92
C GLU A 328 78.95 -55.61 -40.70
N ARG A 329 77.75 -56.22 -40.46
CA ARG A 329 77.31 -57.42 -41.20
C ARG A 329 77.26 -57.16 -42.70
N ARG A 330 76.67 -55.97 -43.07
CA ARG A 330 76.56 -55.60 -44.49
C ARG A 330 77.94 -55.41 -45.16
N ILE A 331 78.86 -54.76 -44.48
CA ILE A 331 80.28 -54.59 -44.97
C ILE A 331 81.00 -55.96 -45.07
N LEU A 332 80.74 -56.87 -44.09
CA LEU A 332 81.35 -58.23 -44.11
C LEU A 332 80.75 -59.08 -45.25
N ASN A 333 79.50 -59.03 -45.53
CA ASN A 333 78.88 -59.70 -46.64
C ASN A 333 79.39 -59.22 -48.00
N GLU A 334 79.47 -57.85 -48.16
CA GLU A 334 80.02 -57.30 -49.37
C GLU A 334 81.54 -57.65 -49.57
N LYS A 335 82.32 -57.80 -48.48
CA LYS A 335 83.72 -58.26 -48.50
C LYS A 335 83.87 -59.71 -48.88
N ASN A 336 82.87 -60.56 -48.59
CA ASN A 336 82.89 -61.97 -48.91
C ASN A 336 82.32 -62.27 -50.31
N GLU A 337 81.73 -61.35 -50.97
CA GLU A 337 81.25 -61.43 -52.36
C GLU A 337 82.20 -60.85 -53.40
N LEU A 338 83.29 -60.26 -52.96
CA LEU A 338 84.46 -59.85 -53.77
C LEU A 338 85.61 -60.87 -53.70
#